data_9ed04134265f885dfe6fc8eb087079c4
#
_entry.id   9ed04134265f885dfe6fc8eb087079c4
#
_cell.length_a   1.000
_cell.length_b   1.000
_cell.length_c   1.000
_cell.angle_alpha   90.00
_cell.angle_beta   90.00
_cell.angle_gamma   90.00
#
_symmetry.space_group_name_H-M   'P 1'
#
loop_
_entity.id
_entity.type
_entity.pdbx_description
1 polymer ?
#
loop_
_entity_poly.entity_id
_entity_poly.type
_entity_poly.pdbx_seq_one_letter_code
_entity_poly.pdbx_strand_id
1 'polypeptide(L)'
;MGTAEATSLDQVVNTARYPLLDLAGPVGRSVVDRARRELASLGCTVLHDFVRPELHEALRRECAALAPRAYADVETVNVYNIAETADLPADHPGRTLFERGNAFVARDHIPAEALISQLYAHRAFQRFIARCFGLPELYELADPLSGLVLNVVEPGKGHPWHFDTNEFTVSMLTQAPREGGLFEFCPHIRSARSENFDDVRDVLAGRGERLIRRLRLGPGDLQLFAGRYSLHRVSPVRGSGARHSAIFAYSQRPGVVGSVARTRQLFGRVLPAHLAADAVRGDSLLD
;
A
#
# COMPACT_ATOMS: atom_id res chain seq x y z
N MET A 1 -22.33 -1.60 28.80
CA MET A 1 -21.34 -1.66 27.73
C MET A 1 -22.11 -2.03 26.47
N GLY A 2 -22.45 -1.00 25.66
CA GLY A 2 -23.13 -1.24 24.39
C GLY A 2 -22.15 -1.87 23.40
N THR A 3 -22.51 -3.02 22.87
CA THR A 3 -21.86 -3.57 21.67
C THR A 3 -22.10 -2.58 20.56
N ALA A 4 -21.04 -1.89 20.09
CA ALA A 4 -21.12 -1.12 18.88
C ALA A 4 -21.56 -2.08 17.76
N GLU A 5 -22.75 -1.86 17.20
CA GLU A 5 -23.17 -2.61 16.01
C GLU A 5 -22.11 -2.40 14.94
N ALA A 6 -21.61 -3.53 14.41
CA ALA A 6 -20.67 -3.48 13.30
C ALA A 6 -21.37 -2.75 12.14
N THR A 7 -20.77 -1.65 11.70
CA THR A 7 -21.29 -0.88 10.57
C THR A 7 -21.42 -1.82 9.36
N SER A 8 -22.60 -1.90 8.77
CA SER A 8 -22.82 -2.79 7.64
C SER A 8 -22.01 -2.31 6.42
N LEU A 9 -21.50 -3.24 5.62
CA LEU A 9 -20.59 -2.95 4.50
C LEU A 9 -21.21 -1.94 3.49
N ASP A 10 -22.49 -2.02 3.25
CA ASP A 10 -23.27 -1.11 2.38
C ASP A 10 -23.43 0.30 2.97
N GLN A 11 -23.19 0.46 4.26
CA GLN A 11 -23.10 1.78 4.88
C GLN A 11 -21.75 2.45 4.65
N VAL A 12 -20.68 1.69 4.37
CA VAL A 12 -19.32 2.20 4.18
C VAL A 12 -18.94 2.25 2.71
N VAL A 13 -19.17 1.16 1.99
CA VAL A 13 -18.77 1.01 0.57
C VAL A 13 -19.88 1.51 -0.35
N ASN A 14 -19.50 2.11 -1.45
CA ASN A 14 -20.39 2.47 -2.54
C ASN A 14 -20.83 1.21 -3.30
N THR A 15 -21.74 0.44 -2.70
CA THR A 15 -22.15 -0.87 -3.22
C THR A 15 -22.93 -0.80 -4.52
N ALA A 16 -23.48 0.34 -4.89
CA ALA A 16 -24.07 0.56 -6.21
C ALA A 16 -23.01 0.48 -7.32
N ARG A 17 -21.80 0.96 -7.06
CA ARG A 17 -20.64 0.88 -7.98
C ARG A 17 -19.81 -0.38 -7.77
N TYR A 18 -19.70 -0.87 -6.55
CA TYR A 18 -18.83 -1.96 -6.12
C TYR A 18 -19.65 -2.99 -5.30
N PRO A 19 -20.46 -3.82 -5.94
CA PRO A 19 -21.36 -4.76 -5.25
C PRO A 19 -20.59 -5.95 -4.67
N LEU A 20 -19.91 -5.75 -3.54
CA LEU A 20 -19.01 -6.74 -2.92
C LEU A 20 -19.71 -8.05 -2.53
N LEU A 21 -21.04 -8.03 -2.34
CA LEU A 21 -21.84 -9.20 -2.01
C LEU A 21 -22.39 -9.92 -3.26
N ASP A 22 -22.38 -9.25 -4.42
CA ASP A 22 -22.83 -9.80 -5.70
C ASP A 22 -21.77 -9.64 -6.81
N LEU A 23 -20.64 -10.31 -6.65
CA LEU A 23 -19.56 -10.29 -7.65
C LEU A 23 -19.90 -11.10 -8.91
N ALA A 24 -20.91 -11.95 -8.87
CA ALA A 24 -21.40 -12.73 -10.00
C ALA A 24 -22.43 -11.98 -10.84
N GLY A 25 -23.01 -10.91 -10.32
CA GLY A 25 -23.94 -10.03 -11.05
C GLY A 25 -23.23 -9.22 -12.15
N PRO A 26 -23.97 -8.60 -13.06
CA PRO A 26 -23.39 -7.90 -14.21
C PRO A 26 -22.43 -6.79 -13.82
N VAL A 27 -22.78 -5.96 -12.82
CA VAL A 27 -21.94 -4.88 -12.32
C VAL A 27 -20.68 -5.43 -11.65
N GLY A 28 -20.82 -6.43 -10.77
CA GLY A 28 -19.69 -7.05 -10.07
C GLY A 28 -18.67 -7.65 -11.04
N ARG A 29 -19.13 -8.43 -12.02
CA ARG A 29 -18.27 -8.97 -13.09
C ARG A 29 -17.56 -7.86 -13.85
N SER A 30 -18.27 -6.82 -14.30
CA SER A 30 -17.70 -5.72 -15.07
C SER A 30 -16.57 -5.01 -14.30
N VAL A 31 -16.76 -4.76 -13.01
CA VAL A 31 -15.76 -4.13 -12.14
C VAL A 31 -14.53 -5.02 -11.98
N VAL A 32 -14.72 -6.31 -11.67
CA VAL A 32 -13.63 -7.27 -11.50
C VAL A 32 -12.84 -7.45 -12.79
N ASP A 33 -13.53 -7.60 -13.93
CA ASP A 33 -12.87 -7.79 -15.23
C ASP A 33 -12.08 -6.54 -15.66
N ARG A 34 -12.60 -5.33 -15.38
CA ARG A 34 -11.87 -4.09 -15.60
C ARG A 34 -10.61 -4.05 -14.73
N ALA A 35 -10.73 -4.30 -13.43
CA ALA A 35 -9.62 -4.29 -12.51
C ALA A 35 -8.52 -5.28 -12.94
N ARG A 36 -8.90 -6.50 -13.34
CA ARG A 36 -7.94 -7.51 -13.86
C ARG A 36 -7.19 -7.02 -15.11
N ARG A 37 -7.91 -6.43 -16.08
CA ARG A 37 -7.26 -5.91 -17.29
C ARG A 37 -6.29 -4.78 -16.97
N GLU A 38 -6.68 -3.84 -16.11
CA GLU A 38 -5.82 -2.72 -15.70
C GLU A 38 -4.60 -3.20 -14.91
N LEU A 39 -4.77 -4.14 -13.98
CA LEU A 39 -3.66 -4.76 -13.23
C LEU A 39 -2.69 -5.50 -14.16
N ALA A 40 -3.22 -6.26 -15.13
CA ALA A 40 -2.39 -6.99 -16.08
C ALA A 40 -1.60 -6.06 -17.02
N SER A 41 -2.19 -4.95 -17.46
CA SER A 41 -1.58 -4.05 -18.44
C SER A 41 -0.74 -2.93 -17.81
N LEU A 42 -1.17 -2.42 -16.63
CA LEU A 42 -0.57 -1.26 -15.98
C LEU A 42 -0.02 -1.56 -14.58
N GLY A 43 -0.26 -2.76 -14.04
CA GLY A 43 0.09 -3.06 -12.65
C GLY A 43 -0.70 -2.27 -11.62
N CYS A 44 -1.72 -1.51 -12.04
CA CYS A 44 -2.48 -0.63 -11.16
C CYS A 44 -3.93 -0.47 -11.64
N THR A 45 -4.87 -0.48 -10.71
CA THR A 45 -6.25 -0.04 -10.93
C THR A 45 -6.73 0.83 -9.78
N VAL A 46 -7.59 1.80 -10.09
CA VAL A 46 -8.21 2.69 -9.09
C VAL A 46 -9.72 2.54 -9.12
N LEU A 47 -10.28 2.31 -7.96
CA LEU A 47 -11.72 2.23 -7.72
C LEU A 47 -12.15 3.54 -7.05
N HIS A 48 -12.57 4.51 -7.86
CA HIS A 48 -12.93 5.85 -7.41
C HIS A 48 -14.20 5.85 -6.57
N ASP A 49 -14.22 6.67 -5.50
CA ASP A 49 -15.33 6.76 -4.54
C ASP A 49 -15.70 5.36 -4.00
N PHE A 50 -14.71 4.53 -3.69
CA PHE A 50 -14.95 3.20 -3.15
C PHE A 50 -15.64 3.29 -1.79
N VAL A 51 -15.16 4.18 -0.93
CA VAL A 51 -15.93 4.62 0.26
C VAL A 51 -16.97 5.63 -0.21
N ARG A 52 -18.15 5.57 0.34
CA ARG A 52 -19.25 6.49 0.02
C ARG A 52 -18.82 7.94 0.28
N PRO A 53 -19.10 8.87 -0.66
CA PRO A 53 -18.63 10.26 -0.55
C PRO A 53 -19.03 10.96 0.75
N GLU A 54 -20.22 10.66 1.28
CA GLU A 54 -20.72 11.22 2.55
C GLU A 54 -19.89 10.81 3.78
N LEU A 55 -19.07 9.76 3.66
CA LEU A 55 -18.16 9.29 4.71
C LEU A 55 -16.73 9.79 4.56
N HIS A 56 -16.37 10.46 3.48
CA HIS A 56 -14.99 10.89 3.25
C HIS A 56 -14.46 11.78 4.38
N GLU A 57 -15.30 12.68 4.90
CA GLU A 57 -14.89 13.55 6.01
C GLU A 57 -14.76 12.77 7.34
N ALA A 58 -15.63 11.80 7.60
CA ALA A 58 -15.52 10.91 8.76
C ALA A 58 -14.23 10.07 8.69
N LEU A 59 -13.95 9.45 7.54
CA LEU A 59 -12.74 8.70 7.26
C LEU A 59 -11.49 9.57 7.46
N ARG A 60 -11.49 10.79 6.93
CA ARG A 60 -10.40 11.76 7.08
C ARG A 60 -10.14 12.09 8.55
N ARG A 61 -11.20 12.45 9.31
CA ARG A 61 -11.08 12.81 10.73
C ARG A 61 -10.55 11.66 11.58
N GLU A 62 -11.06 10.45 11.34
CA GLU A 62 -10.63 9.25 12.03
C GLU A 62 -9.13 9.00 11.81
N CYS A 63 -8.68 9.01 10.56
CA CYS A 63 -7.27 8.78 10.22
C CYS A 63 -6.36 9.93 10.69
N ALA A 64 -6.83 11.20 10.63
CA ALA A 64 -6.09 12.34 11.13
C ALA A 64 -5.89 12.28 12.66
N ALA A 65 -6.85 11.74 13.41
CA ALA A 65 -6.71 11.52 14.84
C ALA A 65 -5.68 10.43 15.20
N LEU A 66 -5.45 9.49 14.30
CA LEU A 66 -4.44 8.43 14.44
C LEU A 66 -3.02 8.88 14.04
N ALA A 67 -2.91 9.83 13.11
CA ALA A 67 -1.64 10.26 12.53
C ALA A 67 -0.56 10.64 13.56
N PRO A 68 -0.85 11.29 14.71
CA PRO A 68 0.17 11.58 15.73
C PRO A 68 0.83 10.36 16.37
N ARG A 69 0.28 9.15 16.17
CA ARG A 69 0.86 7.89 16.65
C ARG A 69 1.83 7.26 15.64
N ALA A 70 2.04 7.91 14.51
CA ALA A 70 2.93 7.41 13.47
C ALA A 70 4.38 7.40 13.95
N TYR A 71 5.04 6.27 13.78
CA TYR A 71 6.49 6.18 13.97
C TYR A 71 7.19 6.75 12.74
N ALA A 72 8.07 7.70 12.97
CA ALA A 72 8.97 8.26 11.97
C ALA A 72 10.41 8.07 12.41
N ASP A 73 11.23 7.56 11.52
CA ASP A 73 12.67 7.54 11.71
C ASP A 73 13.34 8.13 10.47
N VAL A 74 14.41 8.88 10.68
CA VAL A 74 15.22 9.41 9.58
C VAL A 74 16.18 8.32 9.14
N GLU A 75 15.71 7.49 8.22
CA GLU A 75 16.52 6.44 7.62
C GLU A 75 16.86 6.76 6.17
N THR A 76 18.06 6.36 5.80
CA THR A 76 18.48 6.30 4.40
C THR A 76 18.15 4.93 3.84
N VAL A 77 17.38 4.91 2.78
CA VAL A 77 16.92 3.68 2.11
C VAL A 77 17.29 3.69 0.64
N ASN A 78 17.36 2.52 0.02
CA ASN A 78 17.45 2.38 -1.43
C ASN A 78 16.16 1.76 -1.99
N VAL A 79 16.05 1.72 -3.31
CA VAL A 79 14.84 1.24 -3.99
C VAL A 79 14.47 -0.21 -3.72
N TYR A 80 15.43 -1.03 -3.28
CA TYR A 80 15.26 -2.46 -2.98
C TYR A 80 15.11 -2.72 -1.48
N ASN A 81 15.26 -1.71 -0.63
CA ASN A 81 15.27 -1.85 0.84
C ASN A 81 16.33 -2.83 1.39
N ILE A 82 17.43 -3.03 0.67
CA ILE A 82 18.55 -3.87 1.10
C ILE A 82 19.53 -3.07 1.97
N ALA A 83 20.09 -3.73 3.00
CA ALA A 83 21.02 -3.09 3.94
C ALA A 83 22.46 -3.04 3.40
N GLU A 84 22.91 -4.14 2.76
CA GLU A 84 24.29 -4.27 2.28
C GLU A 84 24.39 -3.89 0.80
N THR A 85 25.11 -2.82 0.52
CA THR A 85 25.30 -2.30 -0.83
C THR A 85 26.78 -2.18 -1.23
N ALA A 86 27.72 -2.50 -0.32
CA ALA A 86 29.15 -2.32 -0.56
C ALA A 86 29.69 -3.15 -1.73
N ASP A 87 29.18 -4.37 -1.89
CA ASP A 87 29.62 -5.30 -2.93
C ASP A 87 28.90 -5.14 -4.27
N LEU A 88 27.93 -4.22 -4.36
CA LEU A 88 27.22 -3.95 -5.59
C LEU A 88 28.11 -3.18 -6.59
N PRO A 89 27.95 -3.36 -7.90
CA PRO A 89 28.62 -2.55 -8.93
C PRO A 89 28.40 -1.04 -8.67
N ALA A 90 29.37 -0.22 -9.07
CA ALA A 90 29.32 1.22 -8.81
C ALA A 90 28.10 1.93 -9.38
N ASP A 91 27.58 1.43 -10.48
CA ASP A 91 26.40 1.94 -11.18
C ASP A 91 25.10 1.22 -10.82
N HIS A 92 25.12 0.30 -9.85
CA HIS A 92 23.94 -0.46 -9.44
C HIS A 92 22.90 0.46 -8.76
N PRO A 93 21.60 0.40 -9.16
CA PRO A 93 20.55 1.26 -8.60
C PRO A 93 20.40 1.20 -7.07
N GLY A 94 20.72 0.05 -6.47
CA GLY A 94 20.71 -0.15 -5.01
C GLY A 94 21.71 0.72 -4.26
N ARG A 95 22.70 1.36 -4.94
CA ARG A 95 23.63 2.32 -4.34
C ARG A 95 23.06 3.74 -4.26
N THR A 96 21.92 4.01 -4.94
CA THR A 96 21.24 5.30 -4.85
C THR A 96 20.44 5.34 -3.56
N LEU A 97 20.82 6.23 -2.66
CA LEU A 97 20.22 6.35 -1.33
C LEU A 97 19.26 7.55 -1.27
N PHE A 98 18.17 7.39 -0.55
CA PHE A 98 17.14 8.39 -0.34
C PHE A 98 16.81 8.50 1.14
N GLU A 99 16.54 9.71 1.62
CA GLU A 99 15.93 9.92 2.93
C GLU A 99 14.47 9.47 2.89
N ARG A 100 14.09 8.59 3.80
CA ARG A 100 12.69 8.19 3.97
C ARG A 100 11.92 9.30 4.71
N GLY A 101 10.87 9.82 4.08
CA GLY A 101 10.13 10.96 4.61
C GLY A 101 8.70 10.64 5.06
N ASN A 102 8.31 9.36 5.06
CA ASN A 102 6.99 8.93 5.52
C ASN A 102 7.05 8.20 6.86
N ALA A 103 5.92 8.20 7.57
CA ALA A 103 5.75 7.57 8.88
C ALA A 103 4.57 6.60 8.85
N PHE A 104 4.55 5.62 9.77
CA PHE A 104 3.49 4.62 9.82
C PHE A 104 2.86 4.51 11.21
N VAL A 105 1.52 4.55 11.26
CA VAL A 105 0.75 4.10 12.42
C VAL A 105 0.59 2.58 12.30
N ALA A 106 1.10 1.84 13.27
CA ALA A 106 1.02 0.38 13.28
C ALA A 106 -0.40 -0.11 13.59
N ARG A 107 -0.71 -1.33 13.16
CA ARG A 107 -2.03 -1.99 13.31
C ARG A 107 -2.58 -1.95 14.73
N ASP A 108 -1.76 -2.19 15.73
CA ASP A 108 -2.17 -2.22 17.15
C ASP A 108 -2.54 -0.84 17.73
N HIS A 109 -2.21 0.23 17.01
CA HIS A 109 -2.64 1.60 17.33
C HIS A 109 -3.93 2.00 16.61
N ILE A 110 -4.46 1.17 15.71
CA ILE A 110 -5.68 1.44 14.94
C ILE A 110 -6.85 0.68 15.60
N PRO A 111 -7.85 1.37 16.15
CA PRO A 111 -8.98 0.74 16.83
C PRO A 111 -9.76 -0.22 15.92
N ALA A 112 -10.36 -1.25 16.49
CA ALA A 112 -11.12 -2.23 15.74
C ALA A 112 -12.40 -1.64 15.11
N GLU A 113 -12.97 -0.62 15.75
CA GLU A 113 -14.14 0.13 15.30
C GLU A 113 -13.84 1.15 14.21
N ALA A 114 -12.57 1.44 13.92
CA ALA A 114 -12.17 2.33 12.84
C ALA A 114 -12.67 1.81 11.48
N LEU A 115 -13.14 2.71 10.60
CA LEU A 115 -13.66 2.34 9.27
C LEU A 115 -12.66 1.50 8.48
N ILE A 116 -11.37 1.87 8.53
CA ILE A 116 -10.31 1.11 7.85
C ILE A 116 -10.10 -0.27 8.47
N SER A 117 -10.29 -0.45 9.79
CA SER A 117 -10.21 -1.75 10.45
C SER A 117 -11.39 -2.65 10.08
N GLN A 118 -12.59 -2.10 10.06
CA GLN A 118 -13.79 -2.83 9.65
C GLN A 118 -13.70 -3.32 8.21
N LEU A 119 -13.21 -2.46 7.29
CA LEU A 119 -12.96 -2.87 5.89
C LEU A 119 -11.90 -3.98 5.81
N TYR A 120 -10.78 -3.81 6.51
CA TYR A 120 -9.67 -4.78 6.50
C TYR A 120 -10.13 -6.19 6.88
N ALA A 121 -10.89 -6.32 7.96
CA ALA A 121 -11.36 -7.60 8.47
C ALA A 121 -12.57 -8.17 7.71
N HIS A 122 -13.19 -7.39 6.80
CA HIS A 122 -14.44 -7.81 6.19
C HIS A 122 -14.24 -8.84 5.07
N ARG A 123 -14.79 -10.04 5.23
CA ARG A 123 -14.64 -11.16 4.29
C ARG A 123 -15.08 -10.86 2.85
N ALA A 124 -16.13 -10.06 2.64
CA ALA A 124 -16.56 -9.70 1.28
C ALA A 124 -15.56 -8.75 0.62
N PHE A 125 -14.92 -7.86 1.39
CA PHE A 125 -13.83 -7.01 0.90
C PHE A 125 -12.63 -7.85 0.48
N GLN A 126 -12.18 -8.78 1.32
CA GLN A 126 -11.07 -9.70 1.01
C GLN A 126 -11.37 -10.52 -0.25
N ARG A 127 -12.59 -11.08 -0.38
CA ARG A 127 -13.00 -11.82 -1.59
C ARG A 127 -13.00 -10.96 -2.84
N PHE A 128 -13.48 -9.72 -2.73
CA PHE A 128 -13.46 -8.77 -3.86
C PHE A 128 -12.04 -8.49 -4.33
N ILE A 129 -11.12 -8.18 -3.39
CA ILE A 129 -9.71 -7.95 -3.69
C ILE A 129 -9.09 -9.19 -4.34
N ALA A 130 -9.30 -10.39 -3.76
CA ALA A 130 -8.83 -11.65 -4.34
C ALA A 130 -9.29 -11.81 -5.80
N ARG A 131 -10.58 -11.55 -6.07
CA ARG A 131 -11.14 -11.63 -7.43
C ARG A 131 -10.49 -10.63 -8.38
N CYS A 132 -10.21 -9.41 -7.95
CA CYS A 132 -9.54 -8.40 -8.78
C CYS A 132 -8.11 -8.83 -9.15
N PHE A 133 -7.36 -9.44 -8.22
CA PHE A 133 -6.03 -9.99 -8.50
C PHE A 133 -6.04 -11.37 -9.19
N GLY A 134 -7.21 -11.96 -9.41
CA GLY A 134 -7.32 -13.30 -9.99
C GLY A 134 -6.91 -14.43 -9.06
N LEU A 135 -6.90 -14.16 -7.74
CA LEU A 135 -6.50 -15.10 -6.70
C LEU A 135 -7.70 -15.89 -6.17
N PRO A 136 -7.51 -17.14 -5.73
CA PRO A 136 -8.58 -17.93 -5.15
C PRO A 136 -9.06 -17.36 -3.82
N GLU A 137 -8.14 -16.93 -2.97
CA GLU A 137 -8.38 -16.44 -1.62
C GLU A 137 -7.27 -15.49 -1.17
N LEU A 138 -7.58 -14.65 -0.19
CA LEU A 138 -6.64 -13.80 0.54
C LEU A 138 -6.84 -13.97 2.04
N TYR A 139 -5.72 -13.85 2.77
CA TYR A 139 -5.66 -13.91 4.22
C TYR A 139 -5.13 -12.60 4.77
N GLU A 140 -5.67 -12.14 5.88
CA GLU A 140 -5.04 -11.07 6.65
C GLU A 140 -3.62 -11.50 7.04
N LEU A 141 -2.67 -10.56 7.04
CA LEU A 141 -1.38 -10.86 7.63
C LEU A 141 -1.56 -11.20 9.10
N ALA A 142 -0.90 -12.27 9.54
CA ALA A 142 -0.81 -12.61 10.95
C ALA A 142 0.13 -11.67 11.74
N ASP A 143 0.63 -10.64 11.07
CA ASP A 143 1.52 -9.64 11.61
C ASP A 143 0.73 -8.61 12.45
N PRO A 144 1.03 -8.52 13.75
CA PRO A 144 0.29 -7.64 14.66
C PRO A 144 0.57 -6.14 14.44
N LEU A 145 1.59 -5.77 13.66
CA LEU A 145 1.97 -4.37 13.39
C LEU A 145 1.70 -3.93 11.95
N SER A 146 1.97 -4.79 10.96
CA SER A 146 1.93 -4.42 9.54
C SER A 146 0.71 -4.91 8.76
N GLY A 147 -0.23 -5.63 9.39
CA GLY A 147 -1.44 -6.12 8.71
C GLY A 147 -2.31 -4.99 8.14
N LEU A 148 -2.51 -3.94 8.91
CA LEU A 148 -3.15 -2.69 8.48
C LEU A 148 -2.33 -1.54 9.03
N VAL A 149 -1.93 -0.60 8.19
CA VAL A 149 -1.17 0.57 8.62
C VAL A 149 -1.73 1.86 8.04
N LEU A 150 -1.56 2.97 8.75
CA LEU A 150 -1.80 4.29 8.19
C LEU A 150 -0.44 4.92 7.84
N ASN A 151 -0.22 5.13 6.55
CA ASN A 151 0.95 5.83 6.03
C ASN A 151 0.69 7.34 6.07
N VAL A 152 1.57 8.08 6.73
CA VAL A 152 1.50 9.53 6.93
C VAL A 152 2.70 10.17 6.24
N VAL A 153 2.43 11.13 5.36
CA VAL A 153 3.45 11.92 4.67
C VAL A 153 3.19 13.38 4.96
N GLU A 154 4.05 13.97 5.79
CA GLU A 154 3.94 15.35 6.21
C GLU A 154 4.34 16.35 5.11
N PRO A 155 3.92 17.63 5.21
CA PRO A 155 4.40 18.67 4.31
C PRO A 155 5.91 18.74 4.23
N GLY A 156 6.44 18.89 3.02
CA GLY A 156 7.88 18.87 2.71
C GLY A 156 8.48 17.48 2.57
N LYS A 157 7.75 16.44 2.94
CA LYS A 157 8.21 15.05 2.89
C LYS A 157 7.56 14.29 1.72
N GLY A 158 8.11 13.12 1.39
CA GLY A 158 7.61 12.19 0.38
C GLY A 158 7.89 10.75 0.82
N HIS A 159 7.43 9.80 0.04
CA HIS A 159 7.88 8.42 0.13
C HIS A 159 8.78 8.15 -1.07
N PRO A 160 10.08 7.89 -0.89
CA PRO A 160 11.02 7.80 -2.00
C PRO A 160 10.71 6.64 -2.95
N TRP A 161 11.40 6.58 -4.08
CA TRP A 161 11.30 5.45 -5.01
C TRP A 161 11.65 4.14 -4.33
N HIS A 162 10.77 3.15 -4.44
CA HIS A 162 10.95 1.82 -3.85
C HIS A 162 10.12 0.76 -4.58
N PHE A 163 10.45 -0.48 -4.35
CA PHE A 163 9.60 -1.63 -4.63
C PHE A 163 8.98 -2.13 -3.33
N ASP A 164 7.77 -2.65 -3.40
CA ASP A 164 7.15 -3.34 -2.26
C ASP A 164 7.75 -4.74 -2.08
N THR A 165 7.82 -5.20 -0.83
CA THR A 165 8.16 -6.60 -0.51
C THR A 165 7.00 -7.55 -0.80
N ASN A 166 5.76 -7.07 -0.75
CA ASN A 166 4.56 -7.82 -1.08
C ASN A 166 4.31 -7.83 -2.59
N GLU A 167 3.79 -8.94 -3.12
CA GLU A 167 3.46 -9.07 -4.54
C GLU A 167 2.44 -8.03 -4.98
N PHE A 168 1.49 -7.73 -4.13
CA PHE A 168 0.44 -6.75 -4.38
C PHE A 168 0.18 -5.91 -3.13
N THR A 169 -0.28 -4.70 -3.38
CA THR A 169 -0.61 -3.71 -2.36
C THR A 169 -2.03 -3.20 -2.57
N VAL A 170 -2.76 -3.09 -1.48
CA VAL A 170 -4.09 -2.50 -1.43
C VAL A 170 -4.00 -1.24 -0.58
N SER A 171 -4.30 -0.09 -1.14
CA SER A 171 -4.23 1.17 -0.41
C SER A 171 -5.45 2.05 -0.66
N MET A 172 -5.82 2.84 0.34
CA MET A 172 -6.92 3.79 0.25
C MET A 172 -6.42 5.17 0.65
N LEU A 173 -6.61 6.17 -0.20
CA LEU A 173 -6.34 7.54 0.22
C LEU A 173 -7.41 7.97 1.23
N THR A 174 -7.00 8.41 2.40
CA THR A 174 -7.91 8.88 3.46
C THR A 174 -7.85 10.40 3.64
N GLN A 175 -6.70 11.02 3.29
CA GLN A 175 -6.53 12.46 3.25
C GLN A 175 -5.61 12.85 2.10
N ALA A 176 -6.09 13.70 1.20
CA ALA A 176 -5.29 14.29 0.15
C ALA A 176 -4.56 15.54 0.66
N PRO A 177 -3.28 15.77 0.28
CA PRO A 177 -2.62 17.05 0.50
C PRO A 177 -3.19 18.12 -0.44
N ARG A 178 -2.92 19.39 -0.16
CA ARG A 178 -3.34 20.48 -1.06
C ARG A 178 -2.59 20.44 -2.39
N GLU A 179 -1.28 20.17 -2.34
CA GLU A 179 -0.42 20.09 -3.51
C GLU A 179 0.62 18.97 -3.35
N GLY A 180 1.12 18.45 -4.47
CA GLY A 180 2.09 17.35 -4.46
C GLY A 180 1.47 16.05 -3.99
N GLY A 181 2.28 15.20 -3.35
CA GLY A 181 1.82 13.92 -2.83
C GLY A 181 1.21 13.00 -3.89
N LEU A 182 1.61 13.15 -5.15
CA LEU A 182 1.15 12.31 -6.25
C LEU A 182 1.73 10.92 -6.11
N PHE A 183 0.92 9.92 -6.39
CA PHE A 183 1.42 8.56 -6.57
C PHE A 183 2.01 8.44 -7.97
N GLU A 184 3.30 8.19 -8.05
CA GLU A 184 4.05 8.02 -9.30
C GLU A 184 4.60 6.60 -9.36
N PHE A 185 4.47 5.93 -10.52
CA PHE A 185 4.91 4.55 -10.67
C PHE A 185 5.33 4.23 -12.10
N CYS A 186 6.19 3.22 -12.22
CA CYS A 186 6.66 2.67 -13.49
C CYS A 186 6.04 1.28 -13.66
N PRO A 187 5.01 1.13 -14.53
CA PRO A 187 4.31 -0.13 -14.71
C PRO A 187 5.24 -1.28 -15.08
N HIS A 188 5.24 -2.36 -14.31
CA HIS A 188 5.95 -3.61 -14.60
C HIS A 188 7.42 -3.39 -15.03
N ILE A 189 8.11 -2.41 -14.42
CA ILE A 189 9.50 -2.08 -14.76
C ILE A 189 10.45 -3.25 -14.48
N ARG A 190 10.10 -4.13 -13.53
CA ARG A 190 10.79 -5.41 -13.30
C ARG A 190 9.81 -6.58 -13.34
N SER A 191 10.35 -7.80 -13.40
CA SER A 191 9.57 -9.05 -13.40
C SER A 191 10.24 -10.07 -12.48
N ALA A 192 9.59 -11.20 -12.20
CA ALA A 192 10.17 -12.30 -11.41
C ALA A 192 11.48 -12.86 -12.00
N ARG A 193 11.86 -12.49 -13.24
CA ARG A 193 13.05 -12.98 -13.96
C ARG A 193 14.08 -11.91 -14.28
N SER A 194 13.75 -10.62 -14.05
CA SER A 194 14.63 -9.50 -14.42
C SER A 194 14.37 -8.29 -13.56
N GLU A 195 15.41 -7.75 -12.96
CA GLU A 195 15.41 -6.50 -12.20
C GLU A 195 15.36 -5.26 -13.09
N ASN A 196 15.78 -5.38 -14.38
CA ASN A 196 15.82 -4.28 -15.35
C ASN A 196 16.57 -3.04 -14.82
N PHE A 197 17.78 -3.25 -14.34
CA PHE A 197 18.58 -2.20 -13.68
C PHE A 197 18.78 -0.95 -14.53
N ASP A 198 18.83 -1.06 -15.85
CA ASP A 198 19.03 0.09 -16.74
C ASP A 198 17.86 1.06 -16.69
N ASP A 199 16.62 0.59 -16.85
CA ASP A 199 15.44 1.44 -16.75
C ASP A 199 15.24 1.98 -15.33
N VAL A 200 15.50 1.16 -14.30
CA VAL A 200 15.46 1.61 -12.90
C VAL A 200 16.46 2.74 -12.69
N ARG A 201 17.70 2.59 -13.13
CA ARG A 201 18.75 3.62 -13.04
C ARG A 201 18.34 4.91 -13.77
N ASP A 202 17.73 4.80 -14.95
CA ASP A 202 17.25 5.95 -15.70
C ASP A 202 16.16 6.71 -14.97
N VAL A 203 15.21 5.99 -14.34
CA VAL A 203 14.18 6.63 -13.50
C VAL A 203 14.81 7.38 -12.33
N LEU A 204 15.74 6.75 -11.60
CA LEU A 204 16.39 7.37 -10.45
C LEU A 204 17.25 8.58 -10.83
N ALA A 205 17.84 8.56 -12.03
CA ALA A 205 18.63 9.67 -12.58
C ALA A 205 17.78 10.77 -13.27
N GLY A 206 16.44 10.67 -13.24
CA GLY A 206 15.53 11.64 -13.87
C GLY A 206 15.44 11.55 -15.39
N ARG A 207 16.03 10.54 -16.01
CA ARG A 207 15.96 10.30 -17.47
C ARG A 207 14.80 9.40 -17.88
N GLY A 208 14.16 8.72 -16.92
CA GLY A 208 13.10 7.73 -17.13
C GLY A 208 11.67 8.32 -17.20
N GLU A 209 11.47 9.61 -17.47
CA GLU A 209 10.16 10.27 -17.43
C GLU A 209 9.10 9.55 -18.27
N ARG A 210 9.46 8.98 -19.43
CA ARG A 210 8.59 8.20 -20.32
C ARG A 210 7.99 6.95 -19.67
N LEU A 211 8.65 6.41 -18.65
CA LEU A 211 8.23 5.21 -17.91
C LEU A 211 7.26 5.53 -16.78
N ILE A 212 7.21 6.80 -16.35
CA ILE A 212 6.46 7.20 -15.16
C ILE A 212 5.01 7.46 -15.50
N ARG A 213 4.11 6.87 -14.71
CA ARG A 213 2.68 7.20 -14.67
C ARG A 213 2.36 7.92 -13.37
N ARG A 214 1.41 8.84 -13.42
CA ARG A 214 0.98 9.65 -12.28
C ARG A 214 -0.50 9.46 -12.02
N LEU A 215 -0.86 9.21 -10.77
CA LEU A 215 -2.24 9.11 -10.34
C LEU A 215 -2.60 10.26 -9.41
N ARG A 216 -3.77 10.84 -9.65
CA ARG A 216 -4.45 11.70 -8.68
C ARG A 216 -5.55 10.88 -8.01
N LEU A 217 -5.36 10.60 -6.71
CA LEU A 217 -6.33 9.88 -5.90
C LEU A 217 -7.12 10.90 -5.07
N GLY A 218 -8.41 10.65 -4.91
CA GLY A 218 -9.28 11.36 -3.97
C GLY A 218 -9.45 10.58 -2.65
N PRO A 219 -9.87 11.25 -1.56
CA PRO A 219 -10.26 10.54 -0.33
C PRO A 219 -11.33 9.50 -0.63
N GLY A 220 -11.17 8.29 -0.05
CA GLY A 220 -12.07 7.16 -0.30
C GLY A 220 -11.81 6.36 -1.58
N ASP A 221 -10.87 6.78 -2.43
CA ASP A 221 -10.41 5.97 -3.57
C ASP A 221 -9.60 4.76 -3.09
N LEU A 222 -9.93 3.59 -3.61
CA LEU A 222 -9.18 2.36 -3.37
C LEU A 222 -8.29 2.05 -4.55
N GLN A 223 -7.00 1.88 -4.29
CA GLN A 223 -5.97 1.50 -5.27
C GLN A 223 -5.56 0.05 -5.04
N LEU A 224 -5.56 -0.74 -6.11
CA LEU A 224 -4.96 -2.07 -6.17
C LEU A 224 -3.70 -1.99 -7.03
N PHE A 225 -2.59 -2.50 -6.55
CA PHE A 225 -1.29 -2.24 -7.14
C PHE A 225 -0.33 -3.42 -7.05
N ALA A 226 0.37 -3.73 -8.16
CA ALA A 226 1.42 -4.74 -8.23
C ALA A 226 2.77 -4.14 -7.82
N GLY A 227 2.88 -3.75 -6.53
CA GLY A 227 3.98 -2.95 -6.01
C GLY A 227 5.35 -3.63 -6.08
N ARG A 228 5.39 -4.98 -6.01
CA ARG A 228 6.62 -5.74 -6.15
C ARG A 228 7.29 -5.58 -7.51
N TYR A 229 6.51 -5.37 -8.57
CA TYR A 229 7.01 -5.31 -9.94
C TYR A 229 7.05 -3.90 -10.53
N SER A 230 6.52 -2.93 -9.82
CA SER A 230 6.39 -1.56 -10.29
C SER A 230 7.10 -0.61 -9.34
N LEU A 231 8.22 -0.03 -9.77
CA LEU A 231 8.92 1.00 -9.02
C LEU A 231 7.99 2.18 -8.79
N HIS A 232 7.85 2.64 -7.54
CA HIS A 232 6.88 3.69 -7.23
C HIS A 232 7.33 4.60 -6.09
N ARG A 233 6.69 5.77 -6.03
CA ARG A 233 6.91 6.74 -4.95
C ARG A 233 5.65 7.57 -4.67
N VAL A 234 5.66 8.28 -3.55
CA VAL A 234 4.80 9.45 -3.33
C VAL A 234 5.67 10.68 -3.45
N SER A 235 5.38 11.54 -4.43
CA SER A 235 6.12 12.80 -4.62
C SER A 235 6.02 13.69 -3.37
N PRO A 236 6.95 14.64 -3.15
CA PRO A 236 6.88 15.51 -2.00
C PRO A 236 5.53 16.22 -1.87
N VAL A 237 4.98 16.20 -0.67
CA VAL A 237 3.78 16.97 -0.29
C VAL A 237 4.17 18.43 -0.22
N ARG A 238 3.35 19.31 -0.81
CA ARG A 238 3.57 20.76 -0.83
C ARG A 238 2.42 21.49 -0.13
N GLY A 239 2.72 22.69 0.34
CA GLY A 239 1.73 23.50 1.07
C GLY A 239 1.41 22.94 2.46
N SER A 240 0.19 23.14 2.94
CA SER A 240 -0.29 22.65 4.23
C SER A 240 -1.16 21.42 4.07
N GLY A 241 -1.12 20.55 5.07
CA GLY A 241 -1.92 19.31 5.14
C GLY A 241 -1.12 18.08 4.68
N ALA A 242 -1.03 17.13 5.58
CA ALA A 242 -0.38 15.84 5.32
C ALA A 242 -1.20 14.98 4.33
N ARG A 243 -0.53 14.04 3.67
CA ARG A 243 -1.17 12.97 2.91
C ARG A 243 -1.27 11.72 3.79
N HIS A 244 -2.49 11.19 3.90
CA HIS A 244 -2.71 9.93 4.63
C HIS A 244 -3.25 8.86 3.69
N SER A 245 -2.76 7.62 3.82
CA SER A 245 -3.33 6.46 3.14
C SER A 245 -3.30 5.22 4.05
N ALA A 246 -4.44 4.53 4.14
CA ALA A 246 -4.52 3.23 4.76
C ALA A 246 -3.94 2.19 3.79
N ILE A 247 -3.10 1.29 4.29
CA ILE A 247 -2.53 0.17 3.54
C ILE A 247 -3.04 -1.12 4.17
N PHE A 248 -3.73 -1.92 3.38
CA PHE A 248 -4.36 -3.18 3.76
C PHE A 248 -3.47 -4.32 3.29
N ALA A 249 -2.70 -4.91 4.18
CA ALA A 249 -1.77 -5.96 3.83
C ALA A 249 -2.41 -7.34 3.94
N TYR A 250 -2.43 -8.04 2.82
CA TYR A 250 -2.95 -9.40 2.71
C TYR A 250 -1.90 -10.34 2.13
N SER A 251 -2.09 -11.62 2.32
CA SER A 251 -1.23 -12.69 1.79
C SER A 251 -2.06 -13.76 1.09
N GLN A 252 -1.44 -14.47 0.14
CA GLN A 252 -2.00 -15.68 -0.47
C GLN A 252 -1.89 -16.91 0.44
N ARG A 253 -1.20 -16.79 1.57
CA ARG A 253 -1.00 -17.87 2.56
C ARG A 253 -1.37 -17.37 3.94
N PRO A 254 -1.99 -18.21 4.79
CA PRO A 254 -2.23 -17.86 6.17
C PRO A 254 -0.93 -17.81 6.98
N GLY A 255 -0.93 -17.09 8.10
CA GLY A 255 0.15 -17.10 9.07
C GLY A 255 1.39 -16.25 8.71
N VAL A 256 1.34 -15.47 7.64
CA VAL A 256 2.47 -14.63 7.20
C VAL A 256 2.69 -13.48 8.17
N VAL A 257 3.93 -13.33 8.62
CA VAL A 257 4.42 -12.26 9.50
C VAL A 257 5.63 -11.60 8.85
N GLY A 258 5.79 -10.30 9.01
CA GLY A 258 6.91 -9.53 8.46
C GLY A 258 8.25 -9.90 9.10
N SER A 259 9.36 -9.64 8.40
CA SER A 259 10.70 -9.87 8.92
C SER A 259 11.03 -8.91 10.08
N VAL A 260 11.87 -9.36 11.00
CA VAL A 260 12.36 -8.54 12.14
C VAL A 260 12.98 -7.23 11.66
N ALA A 261 13.83 -7.28 10.63
CA ALA A 261 14.52 -6.11 10.10
C ALA A 261 13.51 -5.08 9.57
N ARG A 262 12.59 -5.51 8.69
CA ARG A 262 11.59 -4.62 8.11
C ARG A 262 10.62 -4.07 9.15
N THR A 263 10.17 -4.89 10.09
CA THR A 263 9.26 -4.46 11.17
C THR A 263 9.92 -3.40 12.05
N ARG A 264 11.19 -3.61 12.43
CA ARG A 264 11.94 -2.60 13.20
C ARG A 264 12.10 -1.31 12.42
N GLN A 265 12.41 -1.40 11.14
CA GLN A 265 12.53 -0.24 10.25
C GLN A 265 11.24 0.57 10.16
N LEU A 266 10.08 -0.09 10.05
CA LEU A 266 8.79 0.58 9.87
C LEU A 266 8.20 1.13 11.17
N PHE A 267 8.46 0.49 12.31
CA PHE A 267 7.76 0.76 13.57
C PHE A 267 8.67 1.01 14.77
N GLY A 268 10.00 0.97 14.62
CA GLY A 268 10.98 1.14 15.69
C GLY A 268 10.99 0.01 16.72
N ARG A 269 10.14 -1.01 16.56
CA ARG A 269 9.95 -2.11 17.51
C ARG A 269 9.57 -3.40 16.81
N VAL A 270 9.77 -4.51 17.52
CA VAL A 270 9.33 -5.85 17.10
C VAL A 270 8.58 -6.52 18.25
N LEU A 271 7.72 -7.48 17.94
CA LEU A 271 6.97 -8.27 18.90
C LEU A 271 7.41 -9.74 18.82
N PRO A 272 7.11 -10.59 19.83
CA PRO A 272 7.51 -11.99 19.83
C PRO A 272 7.12 -12.77 18.55
N ALA A 273 6.00 -12.45 17.95
CA ALA A 273 5.55 -13.07 16.70
C ALA A 273 6.56 -12.91 15.55
N HIS A 274 7.27 -11.78 15.49
CA HIS A 274 8.28 -11.51 14.44
C HIS A 274 9.56 -12.32 14.68
N LEU A 275 9.91 -12.58 15.96
CA LEU A 275 11.10 -13.35 16.33
C LEU A 275 10.91 -14.85 16.05
N ALA A 276 9.65 -15.33 16.02
CA ALA A 276 9.29 -16.73 15.79
C ALA A 276 9.04 -17.06 14.32
N ALA A 277 8.97 -16.06 13.42
CA ALA A 277 8.62 -16.26 12.04
C ALA A 277 9.86 -16.42 11.16
N ASP A 278 9.93 -17.51 10.38
CA ASP A 278 10.91 -17.67 9.31
C ASP A 278 10.38 -16.99 8.03
N ALA A 279 11.14 -16.05 7.49
CA ALA A 279 10.81 -15.39 6.23
C ALA A 279 11.13 -16.30 5.05
N VAL A 280 10.11 -16.87 4.43
CA VAL A 280 10.26 -17.68 3.20
C VAL A 280 9.82 -16.84 2.00
N ARG A 281 10.73 -16.64 1.04
CA ARG A 281 10.47 -15.97 -0.24
C ARG A 281 10.20 -16.97 -1.35
N GLY A 282 9.39 -16.57 -2.34
CA GLY A 282 9.03 -17.38 -3.50
C GLY A 282 9.77 -17.03 -4.80
N ASP A 283 10.63 -15.98 -4.79
CA ASP A 283 11.37 -15.51 -5.96
C ASP A 283 12.81 -15.09 -5.60
N SER A 284 13.57 -14.63 -6.60
CA SER A 284 14.99 -14.22 -6.49
C SER A 284 15.20 -12.71 -6.61
N LEU A 285 14.14 -11.90 -6.47
CA LEU A 285 14.25 -10.45 -6.54
C LEU A 285 14.95 -9.88 -5.29
N LEU A 286 15.66 -8.78 -5.50
CA LEU A 286 16.26 -8.00 -4.43
C LEU A 286 15.18 -7.28 -3.61
N ASP A 287 15.21 -7.39 -2.27
CA ASP A 287 14.47 -6.60 -1.27
C ASP A 287 14.58 -7.15 0.18
#